data_24add223d82b9dcc9131b544fe4d7f82
#
_entry.id   24add223d82b9dcc9131b544fe4d7f82
#
_cell.length_a   1.000
_cell.length_b   1.000
_cell.length_c   1.000
_cell.angle_alpha   90.00
_cell.angle_beta   90.00
_cell.angle_gamma   90.00
#
_symmetry.space_group_name_H-M   'P 1'
#
loop_
_entity.id
_entity.type
_entity.pdbx_description
1 polymer ?
#
loop_
_entity_poly.entity_id
_entity_poly.type
_entity_poly.pdbx_seq_one_letter_code
_entity_poly.pdbx_strand_id
1 'polypeptide(L)'
;SYSDFFNDIFWLNPETYEEDSKNNFWLKLFKELSNYSKPLLNNWTDIETQILFQLKNIEFLFDSYLILNLGNIEDSSNLKSKIAYEIDRPTTKMKSILDVDSILITYQLLKKEYNHFEIKKFNKIQQKLKADLIKLEKYFQDYLTNHLKSKLEVEVSTDDIATLLSDYSYRTSSLIKHLTKQYSGNNSIDYYLSFNYTSPYNNRLIRNIHGTLEKGNIIFGIDYDKAKNNFNKPPIEFTKSYRILENKAISIVNISNDLDYICFYGHGLGEADYSYFQSIFDSVDLYHGKTKLVFYWTQFDNSNQYQIQVERVTNLIEKYGQTFTNKDHGRNLFTKLLLENRIIFNYVNLNEVWKGYCFK
;
A
#
# COMPACT_ATOMS: atom_id res chain seq x y z
N SER A 1 11.66 0.12 7.52
CA SER A 1 11.04 0.32 6.18
C SER A 1 10.87 -1.03 5.49
N TYR A 2 10.20 -1.09 4.35
CA TYR A 2 10.13 -2.34 3.55
C TYR A 2 11.45 -2.68 2.90
N SER A 3 12.28 -1.68 2.59
CA SER A 3 13.65 -1.94 2.19
C SER A 3 14.40 -2.70 3.28
N ASP A 4 14.16 -2.39 4.54
CA ASP A 4 14.77 -3.12 5.66
C ASP A 4 14.19 -4.52 5.75
N PHE A 5 12.88 -4.71 5.59
CA PHE A 5 12.26 -6.03 5.56
C PHE A 5 12.87 -6.92 4.47
N PHE A 6 12.97 -6.43 3.24
CA PHE A 6 13.57 -7.23 2.16
C PHE A 6 15.07 -7.40 2.32
N ASN A 7 15.78 -6.39 2.81
CA ASN A 7 17.20 -6.51 3.12
C ASN A 7 17.43 -7.52 4.24
N ASP A 8 16.68 -7.45 5.34
CA ASP A 8 16.81 -8.36 6.47
C ASP A 8 16.44 -9.79 6.06
N ILE A 9 15.38 -9.97 5.28
CA ILE A 9 14.98 -11.27 4.77
C ILE A 9 15.99 -11.83 3.76
N PHE A 10 16.47 -11.04 2.80
CA PHE A 10 17.31 -11.55 1.72
C PHE A 10 18.78 -11.65 2.09
N TRP A 11 19.29 -10.85 3.05
CA TRP A 11 20.73 -10.72 3.30
C TRP A 11 21.17 -11.16 4.70
N LEU A 12 20.32 -11.06 5.72
CA LEU A 12 20.72 -11.28 7.12
C LEU A 12 20.34 -12.64 7.71
N ASN A 13 19.38 -13.37 7.13
CA ASN A 13 18.95 -14.65 7.65
C ASN A 13 18.66 -15.68 6.54
N PRO A 14 19.68 -16.13 5.80
CA PRO A 14 19.47 -17.04 4.68
C PRO A 14 18.95 -18.42 5.12
N GLU A 15 19.28 -18.90 6.32
CA GLU A 15 18.97 -20.25 6.76
C GLU A 15 17.50 -20.46 7.18
N THR A 16 16.91 -19.55 7.95
CA THR A 16 15.47 -19.61 8.29
C THR A 16 14.58 -19.28 7.11
N TYR A 17 15.14 -18.53 6.15
CA TYR A 17 14.47 -18.09 4.96
C TYR A 17 14.50 -19.10 3.81
N GLU A 18 15.52 -19.95 3.77
CA GLU A 18 15.73 -20.90 2.67
C GLU A 18 14.60 -21.90 2.52
N GLU A 19 13.99 -22.38 3.59
CA GLU A 19 12.93 -23.38 3.52
C GLU A 19 11.57 -22.78 3.13
N ASP A 20 11.23 -21.62 3.67
CA ASP A 20 9.96 -20.92 3.43
C ASP A 20 9.95 -20.12 2.12
N SER A 21 11.08 -19.52 1.73
CA SER A 21 11.21 -18.80 0.46
C SER A 21 11.24 -19.74 -0.75
N LYS A 22 11.69 -20.99 -0.58
CA LYS A 22 11.66 -22.01 -1.64
C LYS A 22 10.25 -22.23 -2.19
N ASN A 23 9.22 -21.89 -1.42
CA ASN A 23 7.81 -22.16 -1.75
C ASN A 23 6.93 -20.90 -1.90
N ASN A 24 7.53 -19.70 -2.02
CA ASN A 24 6.77 -18.47 -2.20
C ASN A 24 7.19 -17.73 -3.48
N PHE A 25 6.27 -17.63 -4.43
CA PHE A 25 6.51 -16.99 -5.73
C PHE A 25 6.92 -15.51 -5.58
N TRP A 26 6.22 -14.74 -4.74
CA TRP A 26 6.46 -13.30 -4.60
C TRP A 26 7.85 -13.00 -4.03
N LEU A 27 8.28 -13.78 -3.06
CA LEU A 27 9.60 -13.63 -2.47
C LEU A 27 10.72 -13.92 -3.48
N LYS A 28 10.58 -15.01 -4.24
CA LYS A 28 11.53 -15.32 -5.32
C LYS A 28 11.57 -14.22 -6.36
N LEU A 29 10.39 -13.75 -6.77
CA LEU A 29 10.27 -12.70 -7.77
C LEU A 29 10.93 -11.40 -7.31
N PHE A 30 10.64 -10.94 -6.09
CA PHE A 30 11.23 -9.72 -5.55
C PHE A 30 12.76 -9.85 -5.38
N LYS A 31 13.26 -11.03 -5.00
CA LYS A 31 14.70 -11.30 -4.93
C LYS A 31 15.36 -11.21 -6.30
N GLU A 32 14.79 -11.85 -7.32
CA GLU A 32 15.35 -11.77 -8.69
C GLU A 32 15.29 -10.34 -9.23
N LEU A 33 14.19 -9.63 -9.03
CA LEU A 33 14.07 -8.24 -9.44
C LEU A 33 15.08 -7.31 -8.73
N SER A 34 15.38 -7.55 -7.45
CA SER A 34 16.36 -6.77 -6.69
C SER A 34 17.78 -6.94 -7.21
N ASN A 35 18.11 -8.11 -7.78
CA ASN A 35 19.39 -8.38 -8.39
C ASN A 35 19.57 -7.68 -9.76
N TYR A 36 18.46 -7.40 -10.46
CA TYR A 36 18.49 -6.89 -11.83
C TYR A 36 18.45 -5.37 -11.95
N SER A 37 17.80 -4.68 -11.04
CA SER A 37 17.65 -3.23 -11.08
C SER A 37 17.90 -2.59 -9.72
N LYS A 38 18.59 -1.44 -9.74
CA LYS A 38 18.80 -0.59 -8.56
C LYS A 38 17.47 -0.28 -7.86
N PRO A 39 17.47 0.01 -6.58
CA PRO A 39 16.47 -0.36 -5.58
C PRO A 39 15.03 -0.06 -6.02
N LEU A 40 14.34 -1.09 -6.47
CA LEU A 40 12.92 -1.05 -6.83
C LEU A 40 12.01 -0.87 -5.60
N LEU A 41 12.54 -0.96 -4.39
CA LEU A 41 11.76 -1.09 -3.17
C LEU A 41 12.15 -0.03 -2.12
N ASN A 42 12.18 1.25 -2.51
CA ASN A 42 12.52 2.33 -1.57
C ASN A 42 11.36 2.78 -0.67
N ASN A 43 10.12 2.43 -1.01
CA ASN A 43 8.90 2.85 -0.31
C ASN A 43 7.87 1.72 -0.23
N TRP A 44 6.97 1.85 0.70
CA TRP A 44 5.79 0.99 0.87
C TRP A 44 4.90 0.84 -0.38
N THR A 45 4.67 1.94 -1.08
CA THR A 45 3.93 1.93 -2.35
C THR A 45 4.57 1.02 -3.38
N ASP A 46 5.84 0.65 -3.21
CA ASP A 46 6.58 -0.13 -4.18
C ASP A 46 6.15 -1.59 -4.21
N ILE A 47 5.82 -2.22 -3.06
CA ILE A 47 5.33 -3.62 -3.04
C ILE A 47 4.02 -3.73 -3.79
N GLU A 48 3.05 -2.88 -3.50
CA GLU A 48 1.73 -2.93 -4.12
C GLU A 48 1.82 -2.58 -5.61
N THR A 49 2.66 -1.62 -5.95
CA THR A 49 2.98 -1.28 -7.33
C THR A 49 3.68 -2.45 -8.03
N GLN A 50 4.61 -3.14 -7.36
CA GLN A 50 5.24 -4.32 -7.93
C GLN A 50 4.27 -5.48 -8.10
N ILE A 51 3.38 -5.73 -7.15
CA ILE A 51 2.31 -6.72 -7.30
C ILE A 51 1.46 -6.39 -8.54
N LEU A 52 1.07 -5.13 -8.72
CA LEU A 52 0.32 -4.67 -9.90
C LEU A 52 1.09 -4.95 -11.20
N PHE A 53 2.36 -4.55 -11.29
CA PHE A 53 3.18 -4.75 -12.47
C PHE A 53 3.38 -6.23 -12.79
N GLN A 54 3.63 -7.04 -11.78
CA GLN A 54 3.86 -8.46 -12.00
C GLN A 54 2.59 -9.21 -12.41
N LEU A 55 1.45 -8.86 -11.83
CA LEU A 55 0.16 -9.38 -12.30
C LEU A 55 -0.10 -8.98 -13.76
N LYS A 56 0.31 -7.77 -14.16
CA LYS A 56 0.21 -7.32 -15.55
C LYS A 56 1.15 -8.07 -16.49
N ASN A 57 2.40 -8.32 -16.07
CA ASN A 57 3.33 -9.16 -16.80
C ASN A 57 2.77 -10.57 -17.02
N ILE A 58 2.15 -11.14 -16.00
CA ILE A 58 1.51 -12.46 -16.06
C ILE A 58 0.34 -12.44 -17.05
N GLU A 59 -0.55 -11.45 -16.96
CA GLU A 59 -1.64 -11.30 -17.94
C GLU A 59 -1.11 -11.17 -19.38
N PHE A 60 -0.09 -10.34 -19.57
CA PHE A 60 0.54 -10.16 -20.89
C PHE A 60 1.11 -11.48 -21.45
N LEU A 61 1.80 -12.27 -20.61
CA LEU A 61 2.32 -13.58 -21.02
C LEU A 61 1.23 -14.55 -21.46
N PHE A 62 0.04 -14.48 -20.84
CA PHE A 62 -1.10 -15.29 -21.23
C PHE A 62 -1.79 -14.77 -22.50
N ASP A 63 -2.06 -13.48 -22.56
CA ASP A 63 -2.80 -12.85 -23.66
C ASP A 63 -2.01 -12.89 -24.99
N SER A 64 -0.67 -12.77 -24.91
CA SER A 64 0.20 -12.91 -26.07
C SER A 64 0.45 -14.36 -26.49
N TYR A 65 -0.12 -15.33 -25.81
CA TYR A 65 0.19 -16.76 -25.98
C TYR A 65 1.68 -17.10 -25.86
N LEU A 66 2.51 -16.21 -25.37
CA LEU A 66 3.93 -16.44 -25.16
C LEU A 66 4.16 -17.61 -24.22
N ILE A 67 3.37 -17.71 -23.16
CA ILE A 67 3.49 -18.79 -22.17
C ILE A 67 3.25 -20.18 -22.75
N LEU A 68 2.45 -20.28 -23.83
CA LEU A 68 2.14 -21.52 -24.52
C LEU A 68 3.20 -21.89 -25.56
N ASN A 69 3.77 -20.87 -26.21
CA ASN A 69 4.68 -21.04 -27.36
C ASN A 69 6.16 -21.07 -26.97
N LEU A 70 6.50 -20.61 -25.78
CA LEU A 70 7.88 -20.49 -25.30
C LEU A 70 8.42 -21.78 -24.65
N GLY A 71 7.57 -22.81 -24.46
CA GLY A 71 7.98 -24.07 -23.83
C GLY A 71 9.21 -24.75 -24.46
N ASN A 72 9.54 -24.42 -25.70
CA ASN A 72 10.62 -25.02 -26.48
C ASN A 72 11.80 -24.06 -26.72
N ILE A 73 11.81 -22.83 -26.17
CA ILE A 73 12.89 -21.86 -26.41
C ILE A 73 13.83 -21.90 -25.20
N GLU A 74 15.00 -22.46 -25.39
CA GLU A 74 16.06 -22.53 -24.37
C GLU A 74 16.93 -21.25 -24.37
N ASP A 75 16.97 -20.51 -25.47
CA ASP A 75 17.80 -19.33 -25.64
C ASP A 75 17.08 -18.06 -25.12
N SER A 76 17.65 -17.45 -24.08
CA SER A 76 17.14 -16.22 -23.45
C SER A 76 17.14 -14.99 -24.38
N SER A 77 18.06 -14.93 -25.35
CA SER A 77 18.14 -13.82 -26.31
C SER A 77 16.97 -13.83 -27.30
N ASN A 78 16.62 -15.00 -27.80
CA ASN A 78 15.45 -15.22 -28.64
C ASN A 78 14.16 -14.92 -27.91
N LEU A 79 14.11 -15.23 -26.61
CA LEU A 79 12.96 -14.96 -25.77
C LEU A 79 12.75 -13.46 -25.55
N LYS A 80 13.83 -12.72 -25.24
CA LYS A 80 13.79 -11.25 -25.11
C LYS A 80 13.27 -10.58 -26.38
N SER A 81 13.79 -10.99 -27.55
CA SER A 81 13.37 -10.44 -28.83
C SER A 81 11.89 -10.68 -29.11
N LYS A 82 11.35 -11.86 -28.76
CA LYS A 82 9.93 -12.15 -28.91
C LYS A 82 9.07 -11.36 -27.95
N ILE A 83 9.48 -11.20 -26.69
CA ILE A 83 8.77 -10.37 -25.71
C ILE A 83 8.72 -8.92 -26.21
N ALA A 84 9.84 -8.36 -26.66
CA ALA A 84 9.92 -7.01 -27.20
C ALA A 84 8.98 -6.84 -28.40
N TYR A 85 8.97 -7.78 -29.33
CA TYR A 85 8.08 -7.77 -30.49
C TYR A 85 6.59 -7.76 -30.08
N GLU A 86 6.20 -8.59 -29.10
CA GLU A 86 4.81 -8.64 -28.64
C GLU A 86 4.40 -7.36 -27.87
N ILE A 87 5.33 -6.74 -27.11
CA ILE A 87 5.07 -5.44 -26.47
C ILE A 87 4.79 -4.37 -27.54
N ASP A 88 5.52 -4.36 -28.64
CA ASP A 88 5.39 -3.34 -29.69
C ASP A 88 4.13 -3.49 -30.57
N ARG A 89 3.42 -4.60 -30.47
CA ARG A 89 2.18 -4.79 -31.22
C ARG A 89 1.16 -3.67 -30.94
N PRO A 90 0.44 -3.19 -31.98
CA PRO A 90 -0.59 -2.15 -31.81
C PRO A 90 -1.71 -2.54 -30.83
N THR A 91 -1.97 -3.84 -30.70
CA THR A 91 -3.02 -4.40 -29.83
C THR A 91 -2.62 -4.48 -28.37
N THR A 92 -1.32 -4.33 -28.04
CA THR A 92 -0.83 -4.42 -26.67
C THR A 92 -1.21 -3.16 -25.91
N LYS A 93 -2.00 -3.33 -24.85
CA LYS A 93 -2.38 -2.25 -23.95
C LYS A 93 -1.29 -1.96 -22.94
N MET A 94 -1.17 -0.68 -22.56
CA MET A 94 -0.29 -0.24 -21.48
C MET A 94 1.19 -0.57 -21.67
N LYS A 95 1.70 -0.39 -22.87
CA LYS A 95 3.12 -0.60 -23.20
C LYS A 95 4.08 0.10 -22.24
N SER A 96 3.70 1.25 -21.72
CA SER A 96 4.53 2.08 -20.84
C SER A 96 4.89 1.45 -19.50
N ILE A 97 4.16 0.41 -19.08
CA ILE A 97 4.42 -0.29 -17.82
C ILE A 97 5.00 -1.69 -18.02
N LEU A 98 5.13 -2.13 -19.26
CA LEU A 98 5.69 -3.45 -19.59
C LEU A 98 7.19 -3.32 -19.81
N ASP A 99 7.97 -4.06 -19.05
CA ASP A 99 9.43 -4.14 -19.14
C ASP A 99 9.87 -5.55 -19.55
N VAL A 100 10.71 -5.63 -20.57
CA VAL A 100 11.17 -6.88 -21.18
C VAL A 100 11.86 -7.79 -20.17
N ASP A 101 12.76 -7.22 -19.34
CA ASP A 101 13.52 -8.00 -18.38
C ASP A 101 12.65 -8.48 -17.22
N SER A 102 11.74 -7.64 -16.75
CA SER A 102 10.76 -8.00 -15.74
C SER A 102 9.82 -9.11 -16.21
N ILE A 103 9.34 -9.04 -17.45
CA ILE A 103 8.51 -10.10 -18.07
C ILE A 103 9.30 -11.40 -18.21
N LEU A 104 10.57 -11.32 -18.62
CA LEU A 104 11.43 -12.50 -18.75
C LEU A 104 11.65 -13.20 -17.41
N ILE A 105 11.97 -12.43 -16.36
CA ILE A 105 12.12 -12.96 -15.00
C ILE A 105 10.82 -13.64 -14.54
N THR A 106 9.70 -12.97 -14.72
CA THR A 106 8.38 -13.50 -14.37
C THR A 106 8.09 -14.81 -15.10
N TYR A 107 8.38 -14.88 -16.40
CA TYR A 107 8.22 -16.08 -17.20
C TYR A 107 9.10 -17.23 -16.71
N GLN A 108 10.38 -16.97 -16.45
CA GLN A 108 11.33 -18.00 -15.98
C GLN A 108 10.90 -18.57 -14.63
N LEU A 109 10.44 -17.72 -13.72
CA LEU A 109 9.92 -18.15 -12.43
C LEU A 109 8.64 -18.97 -12.56
N LEU A 110 7.68 -18.53 -13.38
CA LEU A 110 6.47 -19.31 -13.63
C LEU A 110 6.80 -20.70 -14.22
N LYS A 111 7.75 -20.76 -15.17
CA LYS A 111 8.18 -22.04 -15.74
C LYS A 111 8.84 -22.96 -14.72
N LYS A 112 9.57 -22.42 -13.75
CA LYS A 112 10.26 -23.17 -12.70
C LYS A 112 9.29 -23.66 -11.61
N GLU A 113 8.32 -22.82 -11.22
CA GLU A 113 7.43 -23.07 -10.09
C GLU A 113 6.18 -23.89 -10.47
N TYR A 114 5.76 -23.81 -11.72
CA TYR A 114 4.54 -24.45 -12.19
C TYR A 114 4.84 -25.40 -13.34
N ASN A 115 4.25 -26.59 -13.29
CA ASN A 115 4.43 -27.54 -14.38
C ASN A 115 3.71 -27.08 -15.66
N HIS A 116 4.10 -27.64 -16.80
CA HIS A 116 3.56 -27.27 -18.11
C HIS A 116 2.03 -27.35 -18.24
N PHE A 117 1.35 -28.23 -17.51
CA PHE A 117 -0.11 -28.34 -17.49
C PHE A 117 -0.79 -27.26 -16.65
N GLU A 118 -0.16 -26.83 -15.56
CA GLU A 118 -0.69 -25.80 -14.67
C GLU A 118 -0.54 -24.41 -15.26
N ILE A 119 0.58 -24.15 -15.95
CA ILE A 119 0.85 -22.90 -16.69
C ILE A 119 -0.25 -22.59 -17.72
N LYS A 120 -0.90 -23.61 -18.29
CA LYS A 120 -1.99 -23.40 -19.27
C LYS A 120 -3.29 -22.89 -18.65
N LYS A 121 -3.42 -22.87 -17.33
CA LYS A 121 -4.66 -22.51 -16.62
C LYS A 121 -4.47 -21.23 -15.80
N PHE A 122 -4.69 -20.08 -16.41
CA PHE A 122 -4.54 -18.76 -15.78
C PHE A 122 -5.18 -18.68 -14.39
N ASN A 123 -6.44 -19.14 -14.26
CA ASN A 123 -7.14 -19.12 -12.96
C ASN A 123 -6.44 -19.94 -11.86
N LYS A 124 -5.78 -21.05 -12.21
CA LYS A 124 -5.03 -21.84 -11.23
C LYS A 124 -3.77 -21.13 -10.76
N ILE A 125 -3.10 -20.42 -11.67
CA ILE A 125 -1.94 -19.61 -11.32
C ILE A 125 -2.37 -18.46 -10.40
N GLN A 126 -3.44 -17.76 -10.73
CA GLN A 126 -3.96 -16.69 -9.87
C GLN A 126 -4.28 -17.20 -8.45
N GLN A 127 -4.91 -18.36 -8.31
CA GLN A 127 -5.19 -18.96 -7.00
C GLN A 127 -3.90 -19.26 -6.20
N LYS A 128 -2.88 -19.79 -6.86
CA LYS A 128 -1.58 -20.07 -6.21
C LYS A 128 -0.87 -18.77 -5.84
N LEU A 129 -0.84 -17.79 -6.74
CA LEU A 129 -0.25 -16.48 -6.47
C LEU A 129 -0.93 -15.78 -5.29
N LYS A 130 -2.25 -15.88 -5.19
CA LYS A 130 -3.01 -15.35 -4.04
C LYS A 130 -2.62 -16.08 -2.75
N ALA A 131 -2.54 -17.41 -2.78
CA ALA A 131 -2.11 -18.18 -1.60
C ALA A 131 -0.69 -17.79 -1.16
N ASP A 132 0.22 -17.57 -2.10
CA ASP A 132 1.58 -17.13 -1.80
C ASP A 132 1.62 -15.67 -1.31
N LEU A 133 0.72 -14.81 -1.76
CA LEU A 133 0.58 -13.45 -1.22
C LEU A 133 0.15 -13.47 0.25
N ILE A 134 -0.79 -14.34 0.62
CA ILE A 134 -1.21 -14.53 2.02
C ILE A 134 -0.03 -15.01 2.89
N LYS A 135 0.81 -15.90 2.37
CA LYS A 135 2.04 -16.31 3.09
C LYS A 135 3.02 -15.14 3.24
N LEU A 136 3.20 -14.33 2.20
CA LEU A 136 4.06 -13.15 2.25
C LEU A 136 3.58 -12.15 3.31
N GLU A 137 2.27 -11.94 3.42
CA GLU A 137 1.67 -11.09 4.47
C GLU A 137 2.00 -11.61 5.87
N LYS A 138 1.96 -12.94 6.07
CA LYS A 138 2.33 -13.55 7.34
C LYS A 138 3.82 -13.36 7.66
N TYR A 139 4.72 -13.58 6.70
CA TYR A 139 6.14 -13.32 6.89
C TYR A 139 6.41 -11.85 7.25
N PHE A 140 5.73 -10.94 6.60
CA PHE A 140 5.85 -9.54 6.92
C PHE A 140 5.32 -9.20 8.32
N GLN A 141 4.24 -9.82 8.73
CA GLN A 141 3.71 -9.69 10.09
C GLN A 141 4.72 -10.17 11.14
N ASP A 142 5.33 -11.34 10.93
CA ASP A 142 6.35 -11.90 11.81
C ASP A 142 7.59 -10.98 11.89
N TYR A 143 8.02 -10.43 10.75
CA TYR A 143 9.10 -9.45 10.68
C TYR A 143 8.77 -8.18 11.50
N LEU A 144 7.61 -7.58 11.29
CA LEU A 144 7.20 -6.38 12.03
C LEU A 144 7.13 -6.65 13.54
N THR A 145 6.61 -7.80 13.92
CA THR A 145 6.54 -8.22 15.32
C THR A 145 7.94 -8.32 15.95
N ASN A 146 8.88 -8.96 15.26
CA ASN A 146 10.25 -9.11 15.72
C ASN A 146 10.99 -7.76 15.73
N HIS A 147 10.75 -6.92 14.73
CA HIS A 147 11.34 -5.58 14.68
C HIS A 147 10.85 -4.67 15.82
N LEU A 148 9.56 -4.74 16.17
CA LEU A 148 9.03 -4.04 17.33
C LEU A 148 9.66 -4.55 18.64
N LYS A 149 9.82 -5.86 18.80
CA LYS A 149 10.49 -6.46 19.96
C LYS A 149 11.93 -5.96 20.10
N SER A 150 12.71 -5.96 19.02
CA SER A 150 14.11 -5.53 19.05
C SER A 150 14.28 -4.04 19.37
N LYS A 151 13.36 -3.19 18.89
CA LYS A 151 13.41 -1.74 19.14
C LYS A 151 13.02 -1.33 20.55
N LEU A 152 12.29 -2.16 21.25
CA LEU A 152 11.82 -1.87 22.60
C LEU A 152 12.76 -2.44 23.69
N GLU A 153 13.89 -3.06 23.28
CA GLU A 153 14.90 -3.66 24.19
C GLU A 153 14.31 -4.61 25.24
N VAL A 154 13.17 -5.24 24.92
CA VAL A 154 12.46 -6.10 25.85
C VAL A 154 12.62 -7.55 25.40
N GLU A 155 13.31 -8.37 26.21
CA GLU A 155 13.22 -9.83 26.11
C GLU A 155 11.82 -10.26 26.56
N VAL A 156 10.89 -10.33 25.62
CA VAL A 156 9.48 -10.62 25.92
C VAL A 156 9.09 -11.92 25.26
N SER A 157 8.43 -12.79 26.02
CA SER A 157 7.80 -14.01 25.49
C SER A 157 6.75 -13.68 24.44
N THR A 158 6.41 -14.64 23.60
CA THR A 158 5.43 -14.49 22.51
C THR A 158 4.04 -14.00 22.98
N ASP A 159 3.73 -14.15 24.27
CA ASP A 159 2.44 -13.77 24.85
C ASP A 159 2.33 -12.26 25.17
N ASP A 160 3.43 -11.51 25.11
CA ASP A 160 3.49 -10.09 25.49
C ASP A 160 3.44 -9.10 24.32
N ILE A 161 3.16 -9.55 23.10
CA ILE A 161 2.94 -8.65 21.95
C ILE A 161 1.90 -7.59 22.28
N ALA A 162 0.85 -7.96 23.02
CA ALA A 162 -0.18 -7.04 23.49
C ALA A 162 0.39 -5.93 24.37
N THR A 163 1.35 -6.23 25.25
CA THR A 163 2.01 -5.24 26.13
C THR A 163 2.91 -4.30 25.35
N LEU A 164 3.70 -4.84 24.41
CA LEU A 164 4.56 -4.03 23.53
C LEU A 164 3.73 -3.08 22.65
N LEU A 165 2.66 -3.58 22.08
CA LEU A 165 1.73 -2.79 21.29
C LEU A 165 0.96 -1.79 22.14
N SER A 166 0.76 -2.04 23.44
CA SER A 166 0.07 -1.11 24.34
C SER A 166 0.89 0.18 24.54
N ASP A 167 2.20 0.09 24.71
CA ASP A 167 3.07 1.25 24.88
C ASP A 167 3.15 2.10 23.60
N TYR A 168 3.35 1.44 22.46
CA TYR A 168 3.30 2.10 21.16
C TYR A 168 1.93 2.74 20.91
N SER A 169 0.88 2.03 21.22
CA SER A 169 -0.51 2.44 21.14
C SER A 169 -0.80 3.65 22.01
N TYR A 170 -0.28 3.68 23.25
CA TYR A 170 -0.42 4.81 24.17
C TYR A 170 0.24 6.09 23.62
N ARG A 171 1.49 5.98 23.14
CA ARG A 171 2.23 7.11 22.54
C ARG A 171 1.51 7.67 21.31
N THR A 172 1.10 6.80 20.41
CA THR A 172 0.37 7.21 19.19
C THR A 172 -0.99 7.83 19.54
N SER A 173 -1.69 7.29 20.52
CA SER A 173 -2.95 7.83 21.01
C SER A 173 -2.79 9.24 21.60
N SER A 174 -1.73 9.46 22.37
CA SER A 174 -1.41 10.75 22.95
C SER A 174 -1.07 11.79 21.87
N LEU A 175 -0.32 11.38 20.85
CA LEU A 175 -0.07 12.22 19.69
C LEU A 175 -1.36 12.59 18.96
N ILE A 176 -2.22 11.62 18.66
CA ILE A 176 -3.50 11.86 17.99
C ILE A 176 -4.35 12.84 18.79
N LYS A 177 -4.47 12.64 20.10
CA LYS A 177 -5.20 13.58 20.98
C LYS A 177 -4.60 14.98 20.94
N HIS A 178 -3.27 15.10 20.92
CA HIS A 178 -2.60 16.40 20.79
C HIS A 178 -2.94 17.07 19.45
N LEU A 179 -2.86 16.34 18.34
CA LEU A 179 -3.14 16.85 17.01
C LEU A 179 -4.59 17.27 16.82
N THR A 180 -5.54 16.51 17.36
CA THR A 180 -6.98 16.78 17.19
C THR A 180 -7.55 17.76 18.19
N LYS A 181 -6.85 18.02 19.32
CA LYS A 181 -7.36 18.86 20.43
C LYS A 181 -7.92 20.20 19.99
N GLN A 182 -7.33 20.85 19.00
CA GLN A 182 -7.78 22.17 18.52
C GLN A 182 -9.03 22.08 17.61
N TYR A 183 -9.37 20.88 17.12
CA TYR A 183 -10.50 20.64 16.23
C TYR A 183 -11.63 19.84 16.87
N SER A 184 -11.34 19.16 17.99
CA SER A 184 -12.34 18.39 18.75
C SER A 184 -13.12 19.32 19.67
N GLY A 185 -14.42 19.44 19.47
CA GLY A 185 -15.34 20.08 20.41
C GLY A 185 -15.60 19.20 21.65
N ASN A 186 -16.15 19.78 22.72
CA ASN A 186 -16.43 19.05 23.98
C ASN A 186 -17.36 17.84 23.81
N ASN A 187 -18.14 17.76 22.73
CA ASN A 187 -19.07 16.68 22.40
C ASN A 187 -18.83 16.07 21.03
N SER A 188 -17.63 16.27 20.43
CA SER A 188 -17.33 15.70 19.12
C SER A 188 -17.11 14.19 19.22
N ILE A 189 -17.62 13.47 18.24
CA ILE A 189 -17.28 12.06 18.02
C ILE A 189 -16.19 12.01 16.96
N ASP A 190 -15.00 11.60 17.36
CA ASP A 190 -13.86 11.49 16.45
C ASP A 190 -13.76 10.05 15.92
N TYR A 191 -13.67 9.91 14.62
CA TYR A 191 -13.42 8.63 13.94
C TYR A 191 -11.98 8.61 13.43
N TYR A 192 -11.30 7.48 13.59
CA TYR A 192 -9.92 7.31 13.18
C TYR A 192 -9.80 6.20 12.14
N LEU A 193 -9.29 6.56 10.97
CA LEU A 193 -8.89 5.61 9.94
C LEU A 193 -7.38 5.44 9.98
N SER A 194 -6.92 4.27 10.34
CA SER A 194 -5.50 3.93 10.37
C SER A 194 -5.11 3.13 9.14
N PHE A 195 -4.12 3.62 8.43
CA PHE A 195 -3.46 2.90 7.33
C PHE A 195 -2.24 2.11 7.83
N ASN A 196 -1.92 2.20 9.12
CA ASN A 196 -0.87 1.43 9.77
C ASN A 196 -1.38 0.05 10.20
N TYR A 197 -0.47 -0.88 10.34
CA TYR A 197 -0.75 -2.23 10.85
C TYR A 197 -0.77 -2.33 12.37
N THR A 198 -0.51 -1.24 13.07
CA THR A 198 -0.61 -1.14 14.53
C THR A 198 -1.80 -0.24 14.90
N SER A 199 -2.54 -0.61 15.91
CA SER A 199 -3.62 0.22 16.41
C SER A 199 -3.09 1.23 17.41
N PRO A 200 -3.34 2.54 17.21
CA PRO A 200 -2.86 3.57 18.13
C PRO A 200 -3.59 3.53 19.50
N TYR A 201 -4.65 2.78 19.64
CA TYR A 201 -5.40 2.62 20.90
C TYR A 201 -6.48 1.54 20.78
N ASN A 202 -6.81 0.90 21.91
CA ASN A 202 -7.91 -0.07 21.97
C ASN A 202 -9.28 0.64 22.00
N ASN A 203 -9.51 1.53 21.05
CA ASN A 203 -10.73 2.33 20.97
C ASN A 203 -11.64 1.79 19.87
N ARG A 204 -12.92 1.65 20.17
CA ARG A 204 -13.97 1.20 19.23
C ARG A 204 -14.13 2.11 18.00
N LEU A 205 -13.59 3.33 18.04
CA LEU A 205 -13.69 4.32 16.97
C LEU A 205 -12.52 4.22 15.95
N ILE A 206 -11.51 3.39 16.22
CA ILE A 206 -10.37 3.20 15.31
C ILE A 206 -10.65 2.06 14.35
N ARG A 207 -10.37 2.29 13.08
CA ARG A 207 -10.47 1.31 12.01
C ARG A 207 -9.14 1.23 11.26
N ASN A 208 -8.47 0.10 11.38
CA ASN A 208 -7.29 -0.20 10.58
C ASN A 208 -7.74 -0.77 9.24
N ILE A 209 -7.47 -0.05 8.18
CA ILE A 209 -7.97 -0.38 6.84
C ILE A 209 -7.26 -1.61 6.27
N HIS A 210 -5.98 -1.76 6.57
CA HIS A 210 -5.14 -2.83 6.01
C HIS A 210 -4.92 -4.00 7.00
N GLY A 211 -5.80 -4.14 7.98
CA GLY A 211 -5.64 -5.13 9.05
C GLY A 211 -4.69 -4.68 10.16
N THR A 212 -4.42 -5.55 11.12
CA THR A 212 -3.55 -5.25 12.26
C THR A 212 -2.66 -6.42 12.63
N LEU A 213 -1.52 -6.10 13.25
CA LEU A 213 -0.62 -7.10 13.83
C LEU A 213 -1.32 -7.90 14.92
N GLU A 214 -2.11 -7.24 15.78
CA GLU A 214 -2.81 -7.87 16.90
C GLU A 214 -3.81 -8.95 16.46
N LYS A 215 -4.44 -8.74 15.30
CA LYS A 215 -5.41 -9.69 14.74
C LYS A 215 -4.79 -10.68 13.76
N GLY A 216 -3.54 -10.49 13.39
CA GLY A 216 -2.87 -11.33 12.42
C GLY A 216 -3.52 -11.33 11.03
N ASN A 217 -4.12 -10.20 10.64
CA ASN A 217 -4.92 -10.09 9.42
C ASN A 217 -4.45 -8.96 8.49
N ILE A 218 -3.14 -8.73 8.48
CA ILE A 218 -2.51 -7.78 7.54
C ILE A 218 -2.83 -8.19 6.11
N ILE A 219 -3.13 -7.21 5.27
CA ILE A 219 -3.39 -7.40 3.86
C ILE A 219 -2.48 -6.52 3.00
N PHE A 220 -1.93 -7.12 1.95
CA PHE A 220 -1.42 -6.43 0.78
C PHE A 220 -2.45 -6.48 -0.33
N GLY A 221 -2.48 -5.46 -1.17
CA GLY A 221 -3.38 -5.47 -2.30
C GLY A 221 -3.22 -4.25 -3.18
N ILE A 222 -3.69 -4.38 -4.40
CA ILE A 222 -3.71 -3.31 -5.38
C ILE A 222 -4.99 -2.50 -5.27
N ASP A 223 -4.94 -1.24 -5.71
CA ASP A 223 -6.13 -0.40 -5.80
C ASP A 223 -7.14 -0.98 -6.80
N TYR A 224 -8.43 -0.94 -6.45
CA TYR A 224 -9.50 -1.52 -7.26
C TYR A 224 -9.63 -0.83 -8.63
N ASP A 225 -9.55 0.48 -8.68
CA ASP A 225 -9.66 1.22 -9.94
C ASP A 225 -8.45 0.96 -10.84
N LYS A 226 -7.26 0.85 -10.26
CA LYS A 226 -6.06 0.43 -11.00
C LYS A 226 -6.23 -0.98 -11.57
N ALA A 227 -6.76 -1.92 -10.79
CA ALA A 227 -7.05 -3.27 -11.30
C ALA A 227 -8.03 -3.23 -12.46
N LYS A 228 -9.12 -2.49 -12.33
CA LYS A 228 -10.17 -2.39 -13.35
C LYS A 228 -9.68 -1.73 -14.64
N ASN A 229 -8.87 -0.68 -14.54
CA ASN A 229 -8.43 0.11 -15.69
C ASN A 229 -7.22 -0.49 -16.41
N ASN A 230 -6.39 -1.25 -15.71
CA ASN A 230 -5.12 -1.75 -16.25
C ASN A 230 -5.19 -3.16 -16.82
N PHE A 231 -6.25 -3.93 -16.54
CA PHE A 231 -6.34 -5.32 -16.94
C PHE A 231 -7.50 -5.56 -17.92
N ASN A 232 -7.34 -6.54 -18.81
CA ASN A 232 -8.41 -7.05 -19.63
C ASN A 232 -9.39 -7.89 -18.78
N LYS A 233 -8.82 -8.66 -17.84
CA LYS A 233 -9.56 -9.42 -16.82
C LYS A 233 -9.04 -8.98 -15.44
N PRO A 234 -9.70 -8.02 -14.79
CA PRO A 234 -9.24 -7.48 -13.53
C PRO A 234 -9.02 -8.58 -12.48
N PRO A 235 -7.83 -8.66 -11.88
CA PRO A 235 -7.53 -9.62 -10.81
C PRO A 235 -8.14 -9.14 -9.47
N ILE A 236 -9.46 -9.19 -9.36
CA ILE A 236 -10.24 -8.59 -8.27
C ILE A 236 -9.82 -9.15 -6.91
N GLU A 237 -9.46 -10.45 -6.84
CA GLU A 237 -9.01 -11.13 -5.63
C GLU A 237 -7.69 -10.60 -5.05
N PHE A 238 -6.93 -9.82 -5.81
CA PHE A 238 -5.72 -9.13 -5.36
C PHE A 238 -5.99 -7.68 -4.96
N THR A 239 -7.21 -7.18 -5.11
CA THR A 239 -7.53 -5.82 -4.71
C THR A 239 -7.73 -5.69 -3.21
N LYS A 240 -7.33 -4.55 -2.64
CA LYS A 240 -7.54 -4.23 -1.23
C LYS A 240 -8.99 -4.38 -0.83
N SER A 241 -9.91 -3.86 -1.62
CA SER A 241 -11.35 -3.92 -1.33
C SER A 241 -11.87 -5.36 -1.23
N TYR A 242 -11.47 -6.25 -2.14
CA TYR A 242 -11.84 -7.65 -2.06
C TYR A 242 -11.24 -8.33 -0.83
N ARG A 243 -9.95 -8.10 -0.56
CA ARG A 243 -9.22 -8.67 0.57
C ARG A 243 -9.80 -8.26 1.92
N ILE A 244 -10.21 -7.01 2.03
CA ILE A 244 -10.90 -6.49 3.21
C ILE A 244 -12.23 -7.24 3.45
N LEU A 245 -13.02 -7.42 2.41
CA LEU A 245 -14.28 -8.16 2.50
C LEU A 245 -14.07 -9.63 2.87
N GLU A 246 -13.09 -10.27 2.22
CA GLU A 246 -12.75 -11.68 2.48
C GLU A 246 -12.30 -11.91 3.93
N ASN A 247 -11.45 -11.03 4.45
CA ASN A 247 -10.91 -11.15 5.80
C ASN A 247 -11.87 -10.65 6.88
N LYS A 248 -13.03 -10.10 6.52
CA LYS A 248 -13.98 -9.46 7.47
C LYS A 248 -13.27 -8.43 8.36
N ALA A 249 -12.24 -7.78 7.81
CA ALA A 249 -11.27 -6.99 8.56
C ALA A 249 -11.84 -5.67 9.04
N ILE A 250 -12.91 -5.17 8.42
CA ILE A 250 -13.46 -3.84 8.71
C ILE A 250 -14.89 -3.94 9.22
N SER A 251 -15.14 -3.34 10.38
CA SER A 251 -16.48 -2.87 10.73
C SER A 251 -16.76 -1.58 9.95
N ILE A 252 -17.95 -1.47 9.42
CA ILE A 252 -18.44 -0.35 8.62
C ILE A 252 -18.11 0.98 9.31
N VAL A 253 -17.43 1.88 8.62
CA VAL A 253 -17.26 3.28 9.03
C VAL A 253 -18.35 4.07 8.31
N ASN A 254 -19.31 4.56 9.06
CA ASN A 254 -20.27 5.51 8.52
C ASN A 254 -19.64 6.91 8.59
N ILE A 255 -19.07 7.36 7.49
CA ILE A 255 -18.51 8.71 7.40
C ILE A 255 -19.70 9.66 7.26
N SER A 256 -19.90 10.47 8.29
CA SER A 256 -20.95 11.50 8.28
C SER A 256 -20.62 12.54 7.19
N ASN A 257 -21.65 13.01 6.50
CA ASN A 257 -21.54 14.13 5.57
C ASN A 257 -21.40 15.50 6.27
N ASP A 258 -21.54 15.53 7.60
CA ASP A 258 -21.50 16.73 8.43
C ASP A 258 -20.19 16.83 9.24
N LEU A 259 -19.07 16.45 8.64
CA LEU A 259 -17.74 16.61 9.25
C LEU A 259 -17.26 18.04 9.11
N ASP A 260 -16.81 18.63 10.22
CA ASP A 260 -16.14 19.94 10.16
C ASP A 260 -14.70 19.83 9.67
N TYR A 261 -13.97 18.78 10.08
CA TYR A 261 -12.56 18.58 9.78
C TYR A 261 -12.25 17.15 9.38
N ILE A 262 -11.34 16.98 8.41
CA ILE A 262 -10.65 15.74 8.09
C ILE A 262 -9.16 16.01 8.28
N CYS A 263 -8.53 15.29 9.20
CA CYS A 263 -7.15 15.47 9.60
C CYS A 263 -6.27 14.33 9.07
N PHE A 264 -5.19 14.68 8.38
CA PHE A 264 -4.22 13.74 7.82
C PHE A 264 -2.88 13.84 8.54
N TYR A 265 -2.39 12.74 9.08
CA TYR A 265 -1.08 12.67 9.73
C TYR A 265 -0.34 11.40 9.33
N GLY A 266 0.96 11.56 8.99
CA GLY A 266 1.88 10.45 8.74
C GLY A 266 1.58 9.59 7.51
N HIS A 267 0.65 10.02 6.65
CA HIS A 267 0.30 9.32 5.41
C HIS A 267 0.96 9.98 4.20
N GLY A 268 1.52 9.17 3.30
CA GLY A 268 2.19 9.65 2.09
C GLY A 268 1.26 10.17 0.99
N LEU A 269 -0.06 10.04 1.15
CA LEU A 269 -1.11 10.42 0.20
C LEU A 269 -0.91 9.80 -1.20
N GLY A 270 -0.30 8.62 -1.23
CA GLY A 270 0.05 7.91 -2.46
C GLY A 270 -1.16 7.32 -3.18
N GLU A 271 -0.93 6.98 -4.44
CA GLU A 271 -1.98 6.45 -5.32
C GLU A 271 -2.56 5.09 -4.90
N ALA A 272 -1.82 4.32 -4.10
CA ALA A 272 -2.25 2.99 -3.66
C ALA A 272 -3.50 3.02 -2.75
N ASP A 273 -3.75 4.17 -2.10
CA ASP A 273 -4.87 4.38 -1.19
C ASP A 273 -5.87 5.43 -1.69
N TYR A 274 -5.74 5.84 -2.95
CA TYR A 274 -6.55 6.92 -3.52
C TYR A 274 -8.06 6.64 -3.44
N SER A 275 -8.50 5.42 -3.70
CA SER A 275 -9.93 5.06 -3.65
C SER A 275 -10.57 5.33 -2.28
N TYR A 276 -9.80 5.22 -1.19
CA TYR A 276 -10.28 5.58 0.16
C TYR A 276 -10.46 7.08 0.29
N PHE A 277 -9.50 7.87 -0.17
CA PHE A 277 -9.61 9.34 -0.11
C PHE A 277 -10.74 9.85 -0.97
N GLN A 278 -10.90 9.30 -2.17
CA GLN A 278 -12.04 9.62 -3.04
C GLN A 278 -13.36 9.35 -2.32
N SER A 279 -13.54 8.16 -1.73
CA SER A 279 -14.76 7.81 -1.00
C SER A 279 -15.04 8.73 0.18
N ILE A 280 -13.99 9.17 0.90
CA ILE A 280 -14.10 10.12 2.00
C ILE A 280 -14.53 11.50 1.47
N PHE A 281 -13.92 11.98 0.39
CA PHE A 281 -14.25 13.28 -0.19
C PHE A 281 -15.64 13.32 -0.79
N ASP A 282 -16.07 12.23 -1.42
CA ASP A 282 -17.44 12.08 -1.94
C ASP A 282 -18.46 12.12 -0.80
N SER A 283 -18.17 11.46 0.33
CA SER A 283 -19.12 11.41 1.47
C SER A 283 -19.37 12.75 2.12
N VAL A 284 -18.43 13.69 2.04
CA VAL A 284 -18.57 15.06 2.59
C VAL A 284 -18.92 16.10 1.53
N ASP A 285 -19.19 15.67 0.30
CA ASP A 285 -19.37 16.56 -0.86
C ASP A 285 -18.31 17.68 -0.88
N LEU A 286 -17.05 17.31 -1.05
CA LEU A 286 -15.92 18.21 -0.84
C LEU A 286 -16.03 19.51 -1.65
N TYR A 287 -16.72 19.52 -2.78
CA TYR A 287 -16.89 20.73 -3.59
C TYR A 287 -17.90 21.72 -2.99
N HIS A 288 -19.08 21.25 -2.54
CA HIS A 288 -20.14 22.12 -2.04
C HIS A 288 -20.21 22.17 -0.51
N GLY A 289 -19.64 21.17 0.17
CA GLY A 289 -19.63 21.07 1.62
C GLY A 289 -18.75 22.12 2.30
N LYS A 290 -18.73 22.09 3.62
CA LYS A 290 -17.97 23.01 4.48
C LYS A 290 -16.71 22.40 5.09
N THR A 291 -16.53 21.09 4.94
CA THR A 291 -15.44 20.32 5.55
C THR A 291 -14.06 20.88 5.21
N LYS A 292 -13.23 21.07 6.23
CA LYS A 292 -11.86 21.53 6.09
C LYS A 292 -10.89 20.36 6.14
N LEU A 293 -9.87 20.39 5.29
CA LEU A 293 -8.80 19.38 5.22
C LEU A 293 -7.57 19.92 5.95
N VAL A 294 -7.12 19.20 6.95
CA VAL A 294 -5.96 19.57 7.78
C VAL A 294 -4.84 18.56 7.52
N PHE A 295 -3.73 19.05 7.02
CA PHE A 295 -2.55 18.23 6.72
C PHE A 295 -1.44 18.56 7.70
N TYR A 296 -1.09 17.59 8.53
CA TYR A 296 0.03 17.72 9.45
C TYR A 296 1.34 17.33 8.77
N TRP A 297 2.38 18.08 9.07
CA TRP A 297 3.72 17.80 8.60
C TRP A 297 4.76 18.00 9.70
N THR A 298 5.90 17.30 9.61
CA THR A 298 7.00 17.42 10.53
C THR A 298 8.31 17.41 9.78
N GLN A 299 9.32 18.12 10.32
CA GLN A 299 10.66 18.14 9.78
C GLN A 299 11.47 17.03 10.44
N PHE A 300 11.92 16.03 9.69
CA PHE A 300 12.69 14.90 10.21
C PHE A 300 14.06 14.72 9.53
N ASP A 301 14.33 15.46 8.45
CA ASP A 301 15.61 15.47 7.75
C ASP A 301 15.90 16.88 7.18
N ASN A 302 16.95 17.00 6.37
CA ASN A 302 17.33 18.28 5.74
C ASN A 302 16.53 18.62 4.49
N SER A 303 15.58 17.80 4.07
CA SER A 303 14.70 18.10 2.93
C SER A 303 13.61 19.10 3.30
N ASN A 304 13.03 19.76 2.30
CA ASN A 304 11.90 20.66 2.52
C ASN A 304 10.59 19.85 2.64
N GLN A 305 10.34 19.27 3.82
CA GLN A 305 9.18 18.42 4.09
C GLN A 305 7.85 19.16 3.88
N TYR A 306 7.80 20.48 4.12
CA TYR A 306 6.63 21.29 3.85
C TYR A 306 6.28 21.31 2.37
N GLN A 307 7.27 21.57 1.50
CA GLN A 307 7.05 21.59 0.05
C GLN A 307 6.62 20.22 -0.47
N ILE A 308 7.25 19.16 -0.02
CA ILE A 308 6.86 17.79 -0.37
C ILE A 308 5.40 17.53 0.01
N GLN A 309 4.98 17.97 1.18
CA GLN A 309 3.60 17.79 1.63
C GLN A 309 2.62 18.63 0.79
N VAL A 310 2.97 19.86 0.44
CA VAL A 310 2.16 20.71 -0.45
C VAL A 310 1.97 20.04 -1.81
N GLU A 311 3.03 19.51 -2.41
CA GLU A 311 2.97 18.81 -3.71
C GLU A 311 2.05 17.57 -3.64
N ARG A 312 2.16 16.77 -2.58
CA ARG A 312 1.31 15.59 -2.36
C ARG A 312 -0.16 15.94 -2.25
N VAL A 313 -0.46 17.00 -1.48
CA VAL A 313 -1.83 17.48 -1.29
C VAL A 313 -2.39 18.04 -2.59
N THR A 314 -1.61 18.83 -3.31
CA THR A 314 -2.01 19.36 -4.62
C THR A 314 -2.38 18.23 -5.58
N ASN A 315 -1.48 17.25 -5.73
CA ASN A 315 -1.71 16.08 -6.59
C ASN A 315 -2.96 15.29 -6.19
N LEU A 316 -3.20 15.10 -4.88
CA LEU A 316 -4.38 14.39 -4.38
C LEU A 316 -5.68 15.13 -4.76
N ILE A 317 -5.73 16.43 -4.55
CA ILE A 317 -6.94 17.24 -4.83
C ILE A 317 -7.16 17.40 -6.33
N GLU A 318 -6.12 17.58 -7.13
CA GLU A 318 -6.22 17.63 -8.59
C GLU A 318 -6.72 16.30 -9.16
N LYS A 319 -6.20 15.18 -8.65
CA LYS A 319 -6.66 13.84 -9.05
C LYS A 319 -8.14 13.64 -8.72
N TYR A 320 -8.58 14.08 -7.54
CA TYR A 320 -9.99 14.04 -7.17
C TYR A 320 -10.84 14.94 -8.09
N GLY A 321 -10.36 16.14 -8.42
CA GLY A 321 -11.03 17.03 -9.37
C GLY A 321 -11.24 16.41 -10.75
N GLN A 322 -10.35 15.53 -11.20
CA GLN A 322 -10.49 14.82 -12.48
C GLN A 322 -11.69 13.87 -12.52
N THR A 323 -12.20 13.44 -11.37
CA THR A 323 -13.38 12.56 -11.28
C THR A 323 -14.68 13.27 -11.53
N PHE A 324 -14.70 14.60 -11.46
CA PHE A 324 -15.91 15.41 -11.59
C PHE A 324 -16.49 15.38 -13.00
N THR A 325 -17.80 15.23 -13.09
CA THR A 325 -18.53 15.35 -14.35
C THR A 325 -18.39 16.76 -14.92
N ASN A 326 -18.55 17.79 -14.07
CA ASN A 326 -18.27 19.18 -14.43
C ASN A 326 -16.75 19.41 -14.36
N LYS A 327 -16.10 19.43 -15.53
CA LYS A 327 -14.64 19.58 -15.63
C LYS A 327 -14.15 20.95 -15.13
N ASP A 328 -14.95 21.98 -15.18
CA ASP A 328 -14.56 23.30 -14.67
C ASP A 328 -14.56 23.30 -13.14
N HIS A 329 -15.51 22.64 -12.51
CA HIS A 329 -15.48 22.40 -11.05
C HIS A 329 -14.24 21.61 -10.63
N GLY A 330 -13.89 20.58 -11.39
CA GLY A 330 -12.70 19.79 -11.11
C GLY A 330 -11.42 20.59 -11.21
N ARG A 331 -11.28 21.41 -12.26
CA ARG A 331 -10.09 22.26 -12.47
C ARG A 331 -9.90 23.32 -11.41
N ASN A 332 -10.98 23.89 -10.89
CA ASN A 332 -10.93 24.98 -9.91
C ASN A 332 -11.00 24.50 -8.46
N LEU A 333 -11.16 23.21 -8.21
CA LEU A 333 -11.37 22.64 -6.87
C LEU A 333 -10.28 23.07 -5.89
N PHE A 334 -9.00 22.90 -6.26
CA PHE A 334 -7.88 23.25 -5.39
C PHE A 334 -7.89 24.77 -5.05
N THR A 335 -8.06 25.62 -6.06
CA THR A 335 -8.15 27.08 -5.88
C THR A 335 -9.35 27.45 -5.01
N LYS A 336 -10.52 26.83 -5.24
CA LYS A 336 -11.71 27.05 -4.42
C LYS A 336 -11.46 26.74 -2.95
N LEU A 337 -10.90 25.56 -2.66
CA LEU A 337 -10.59 25.14 -1.28
C LEU A 337 -9.61 26.10 -0.59
N LEU A 338 -8.62 26.63 -1.32
CA LEU A 338 -7.67 27.62 -0.81
C LEU A 338 -8.38 28.95 -0.49
N LEU A 339 -9.18 29.48 -1.41
CA LEU A 339 -9.93 30.74 -1.21
C LEU A 339 -10.92 30.63 -0.05
N GLU A 340 -11.51 29.48 0.17
CA GLU A 340 -12.43 29.21 1.28
C GLU A 340 -11.71 28.87 2.60
N ASN A 341 -10.37 28.91 2.62
CA ASN A 341 -9.56 28.52 3.77
C ASN A 341 -9.90 27.11 4.30
N ARG A 342 -10.06 26.16 3.36
CA ARG A 342 -10.43 24.77 3.64
C ARG A 342 -9.26 23.78 3.50
N ILE A 343 -8.09 24.26 3.10
CA ILE A 343 -6.82 23.51 3.14
C ILE A 343 -5.93 24.17 4.17
N ILE A 344 -5.54 23.40 5.19
CA ILE A 344 -4.77 23.87 6.34
C ILE A 344 -3.52 23.00 6.48
N PHE A 345 -2.33 23.59 6.57
CA PHE A 345 -1.09 22.91 6.86
C PHE A 345 -0.62 23.23 8.26
N ASN A 346 -0.47 22.21 9.10
CA ASN A 346 -0.01 22.37 10.48
C ASN A 346 1.33 21.68 10.72
N TYR A 347 2.28 22.46 11.21
CA TYR A 347 3.56 21.91 11.65
C TYR A 347 3.41 21.21 12.99
N VAL A 348 4.04 20.04 13.12
CA VAL A 348 4.10 19.26 14.35
C VAL A 348 5.53 19.13 14.81
N ASN A 349 5.84 19.74 15.95
CA ASN A 349 7.11 19.57 16.62
C ASN A 349 7.06 18.31 17.51
N LEU A 350 7.56 17.19 17.00
CA LEU A 350 7.55 15.92 17.73
C LEU A 350 8.31 16.00 19.06
N ASN A 351 9.36 16.82 19.14
CA ASN A 351 10.12 16.99 20.38
C ASN A 351 9.29 17.66 21.48
N GLU A 352 8.39 18.57 21.14
CA GLU A 352 7.49 19.19 22.11
C GLU A 352 6.37 18.23 22.53
N VAL A 353 5.83 17.48 21.58
CA VAL A 353 4.81 16.46 21.86
C VAL A 353 5.36 15.41 22.85
N TRP A 354 6.60 14.95 22.62
CA TRP A 354 7.20 13.90 23.46
C TRP A 354 7.76 14.42 24.78
N LYS A 355 8.20 15.68 24.89
CA LYS A 355 8.62 16.29 26.18
C LYS A 355 7.54 16.26 27.24
N GLY A 356 6.27 16.33 26.85
CA GLY A 356 5.13 16.20 27.76
C GLY A 356 4.87 14.78 28.29
N TYR A 357 5.50 13.76 27.70
CA TYR A 357 5.26 12.35 27.99
C TYR A 357 6.48 11.55 28.43
N CYS A 358 7.67 12.15 28.42
CA CYS A 358 8.90 11.46 28.70
C CYS A 358 9.34 11.41 30.16
N PHE A 359 8.55 11.81 31.14
CA PHE A 359 8.93 11.65 32.55
C PHE A 359 7.70 11.42 33.44
N LYS A 360 7.36 10.16 33.63
CA LYS A 360 6.91 9.65 34.94
C LYS A 360 7.21 8.17 34.99
#